data_500849bde687ce8619556ad7517df94c
#
_entry.id   500849bde687ce8619556ad7517df94c
#
_cell.length_a   1.000
_cell.length_b   1.000
_cell.length_c   1.000
_cell.angle_alpha   90.00
_cell.angle_beta   90.00
_cell.angle_gamma   90.00
#
_symmetry.space_group_name_H-M   'P 1'
#
loop_
_entity.id
_entity.type
_entity.pdbx_description
1 polymer ?
#
loop_
_entity_poly.entity_id
_entity_poly.type
_entity_poly.pdbx_seq_one_letter_code
_entity_poly.pdbx_strand_id
1 'polypeptide(L)'
;MDQMPQGRESSSTRASDFGCDMRVEQISTVFGQVLREQRISRELSQEELALAADVDRTFVSQMERGIRQPTITTLMKLAGALGIQPSTLVIRMEKLLR
;
A
#
# COMPACT_ATOMS: atom_id res chain seq x y z
N MET A 1 21.59 1.28 -20.61
CA MET A 1 21.26 1.36 -19.99
C MET A 1 20.89 1.22 -19.46
N ASP A 2 20.91 0.78 -19.68
CA ASP A 2 20.57 0.55 -18.95
C ASP A 2 20.21 0.13 -18.62
N GLN A 3 20.42 -0.16 -19.03
CA GLN A 3 20.21 -0.61 -18.50
C GLN A 3 19.92 -1.02 -18.01
N MET A 4 20.33 -1.32 -18.46
CA MET A 4 20.24 -1.84 -17.78
C MET A 4 19.99 -2.34 -17.47
N PRO A 5 20.23 -2.75 -17.82
CA PRO A 5 20.05 -3.39 -17.15
C PRO A 5 19.94 -3.85 -16.73
N GLN A 6 20.19 -4.21 -16.96
CA GLN A 6 20.10 -4.71 -16.25
C GLN A 6 19.80 -5.22 -15.72
N GLY A 7 19.99 -5.67 -16.20
CA GLY A 7 19.73 -6.03 -15.47
C GLY A 7 19.72 -6.74 -15.18
N ARG A 8 20.01 -7.16 -15.41
CA ARG A 8 20.09 -7.73 -14.89
C ARG A 8 20.11 -8.36 -14.19
N GLU A 9 20.25 -8.62 -14.28
CA GLU A 9 20.33 -9.07 -13.37
C GLU A 9 20.20 -9.51 -12.59
N SER A 10 20.22 -10.00 -12.76
CA SER A 10 20.09 -10.33 -11.89
C SER A 10 19.97 -10.76 -11.13
N SER A 11 19.87 -11.06 -11.16
CA SER A 11 19.80 -11.49 -10.18
C SER A 11 18.86 -11.93 -9.21
N SER A 12 18.30 -12.48 -9.13
CA SER A 12 17.30 -13.33 -8.60
C SER A 12 17.40 -13.65 -7.13
N THR A 13 18.53 -13.78 -6.63
CA THR A 13 18.76 -13.99 -5.22
C THR A 13 18.23 -12.86 -4.40
N ARG A 14 18.36 -11.71 -4.95
CA ARG A 14 17.93 -10.52 -4.27
C ARG A 14 16.45 -10.47 -4.08
N ALA A 15 15.72 -10.97 -5.07
CA ALA A 15 14.28 -11.04 -4.98
C ALA A 15 13.87 -11.92 -3.81
N SER A 16 14.61 -12.98 -3.54
CA SER A 16 14.26 -13.84 -2.42
C SER A 16 14.39 -13.13 -1.09
N ASP A 17 15.33 -12.21 -0.96
CA ASP A 17 15.51 -11.46 0.27
C ASP A 17 14.31 -10.60 0.58
N PHE A 18 13.55 -10.23 -0.42
CA PHE A 18 12.36 -9.44 -0.24
C PHE A 18 11.10 -10.25 -0.34
N GLY A 19 11.23 -11.56 -0.33
CA GLY A 19 10.08 -12.41 -0.45
C GLY A 19 9.59 -12.48 -1.87
N CYS A 20 10.41 -13.00 -2.76
CA CYS A 20 10.01 -13.16 -4.15
C CYS A 20 8.78 -14.04 -4.27
N ASP A 21 8.42 -14.75 -3.20
CA ASP A 21 7.20 -15.54 -3.16
C ASP A 21 5.97 -14.70 -2.92
N MET A 22 6.17 -13.43 -2.62
CA MET A 22 5.08 -12.53 -2.30
C MET A 22 4.14 -12.38 -3.50
N ARG A 23 2.87 -12.53 -3.24
CA ARG A 23 1.87 -12.44 -4.28
C ARG A 23 1.18 -11.10 -4.23
N VAL A 24 0.64 -10.70 -5.38
CA VAL A 24 -0.11 -9.45 -5.49
C VAL A 24 -1.26 -9.46 -4.49
N GLU A 25 -1.93 -10.60 -4.31
CA GLU A 25 -3.04 -10.71 -3.37
C GLU A 25 -2.61 -10.43 -1.95
N GLN A 26 -1.40 -10.87 -1.58
CA GLN A 26 -0.89 -10.60 -0.25
C GLN A 26 -0.64 -9.12 -0.05
N ILE A 27 -0.10 -8.46 -1.07
CA ILE A 27 0.17 -7.03 -1.00
C ILE A 27 -1.12 -6.26 -0.85
N SER A 28 -2.13 -6.59 -1.66
CA SER A 28 -3.43 -5.93 -1.58
C SER A 28 -4.09 -6.11 -0.22
N THR A 29 -4.05 -7.34 0.30
CA THR A 29 -4.66 -7.66 1.58
C THR A 29 -3.97 -6.90 2.71
N VAL A 30 -2.64 -6.90 2.70
CA VAL A 30 -1.87 -6.24 3.76
C VAL A 30 -2.06 -4.74 3.69
N PHE A 31 -2.07 -4.17 2.49
CA PHE A 31 -2.32 -2.74 2.36
C PHE A 31 -3.70 -2.39 2.91
N GLY A 32 -4.70 -3.18 2.58
CA GLY A 32 -6.06 -2.94 3.08
C GLY A 32 -6.13 -2.98 4.59
N GLN A 33 -5.44 -3.94 5.17
CA GLN A 33 -5.40 -4.07 6.63
C GLN A 33 -4.74 -2.85 7.28
N VAL A 34 -3.60 -2.42 6.74
CA VAL A 34 -2.90 -1.25 7.28
C VAL A 34 -3.74 0.00 7.12
N LEU A 35 -4.36 0.17 5.94
CA LEU A 35 -5.21 1.33 5.69
C LEU A 35 -6.36 1.38 6.69
N ARG A 36 -7.02 0.27 6.89
CA ARG A 36 -8.14 0.21 7.83
C ARG A 36 -7.69 0.52 9.25
N GLU A 37 -6.56 -0.03 9.68
CA GLU A 37 -6.04 0.22 11.02
C GLU A 37 -5.74 1.69 11.24
N GLN A 38 -5.12 2.33 10.26
CA GLN A 38 -4.80 3.73 10.36
C GLN A 38 -6.05 4.59 10.35
N ARG A 39 -7.02 4.23 9.52
CA ARG A 39 -8.28 4.96 9.47
C ARG A 39 -9.02 4.90 10.81
N ILE A 40 -9.12 3.71 11.36
CA ILE A 40 -9.82 3.52 12.62
C ILE A 40 -9.11 4.25 13.76
N SER A 41 -7.78 4.21 13.77
CA SER A 41 -7.02 4.89 14.81
C SER A 41 -7.20 6.40 14.75
N ARG A 42 -7.60 6.93 13.61
CA ARG A 42 -7.90 8.35 13.46
C ARG A 42 -9.38 8.66 13.60
N GLU A 43 -10.17 7.62 13.92
CA GLU A 43 -11.60 7.77 14.13
C GLU A 43 -12.32 8.32 12.91
N LEU A 44 -11.90 7.89 11.73
CA LEU A 44 -12.50 8.32 10.47
C LEU A 44 -13.35 7.19 9.90
N SER A 45 -14.50 7.57 9.32
CA SER A 45 -15.27 6.63 8.52
C SER A 45 -14.60 6.48 7.16
N GLN A 46 -15.02 5.46 6.41
CA GLN A 46 -14.53 5.31 5.03
C GLN A 46 -14.87 6.54 4.20
N GLU A 47 -16.06 7.07 4.41
CA GLU A 47 -16.50 8.25 3.66
C GLU A 47 -15.65 9.48 4.01
N GLU A 48 -15.36 9.65 5.30
CA GLU A 48 -14.54 10.78 5.73
C GLU A 48 -13.13 10.70 5.16
N LEU A 49 -12.55 9.50 5.17
CA LEU A 49 -11.23 9.32 4.59
C LEU A 49 -11.26 9.59 3.08
N ALA A 50 -12.29 9.09 2.40
CA ALA A 50 -12.40 9.30 0.95
C ALA A 50 -12.49 10.78 0.62
N LEU A 51 -13.30 11.52 1.36
CA LEU A 51 -13.42 12.96 1.14
C LEU A 51 -12.09 13.67 1.38
N ALA A 52 -11.42 13.34 2.47
CA ALA A 52 -10.16 13.99 2.81
C ALA A 52 -9.06 13.66 1.81
N ALA A 53 -9.08 12.46 1.25
CA ALA A 53 -8.08 12.02 0.29
C ALA A 53 -8.46 12.34 -1.15
N ASP A 54 -9.66 12.84 -1.36
CA ASP A 54 -10.16 13.14 -2.71
C ASP A 54 -10.18 11.88 -3.58
N VAL A 55 -10.75 10.81 -3.04
CA VAL A 55 -10.95 9.57 -3.77
C VAL A 55 -12.38 9.09 -3.54
N ASP A 56 -12.79 8.11 -4.33
CA ASP A 56 -14.13 7.55 -4.22
C ASP A 56 -14.23 6.67 -2.98
N ARG A 57 -15.33 6.80 -2.24
CA ARG A 57 -15.57 5.95 -1.06
C ARG A 57 -15.56 4.47 -1.43
N THR A 58 -16.12 4.13 -2.59
CA THR A 58 -16.12 2.76 -3.07
C THR A 58 -14.69 2.23 -3.22
N PHE A 59 -13.78 3.09 -3.68
CA PHE A 59 -12.38 2.72 -3.83
C PHE A 59 -11.75 2.45 -2.46
N VAL A 60 -12.04 3.29 -1.46
CA VAL A 60 -11.54 3.06 -0.11
C VAL A 60 -12.02 1.70 0.41
N SER A 61 -13.31 1.43 0.24
CA SER A 61 -13.88 0.16 0.66
C SER A 61 -13.19 -1.02 -0.03
N GLN A 62 -12.96 -0.92 -1.33
CA GLN A 62 -12.32 -1.99 -2.08
C GLN A 62 -10.88 -2.20 -1.66
N MET A 63 -10.15 -1.10 -1.38
CA MET A 63 -8.78 -1.22 -0.91
C MET A 63 -8.72 -1.90 0.45
N GLU A 64 -9.64 -1.53 1.35
CA GLU A 64 -9.64 -2.14 2.70
C GLU A 64 -10.00 -3.61 2.66
N ARG A 65 -10.76 -4.03 1.65
CA ARG A 65 -11.09 -5.45 1.49
C ARG A 65 -10.04 -6.24 0.70
N GLY A 66 -8.98 -5.57 0.27
CA GLY A 66 -7.92 -6.24 -0.46
C GLY A 66 -8.23 -6.51 -1.92
N ILE A 67 -9.28 -5.89 -2.46
CA ILE A 67 -9.69 -6.12 -3.84
C ILE A 67 -8.93 -5.20 -4.80
N ARG A 68 -8.58 -4.01 -4.36
CA ARG A 68 -7.90 -3.02 -5.20
C ARG A 68 -6.66 -2.51 -4.51
N GLN A 69 -5.71 -2.09 -5.30
CA GLN A 69 -4.48 -1.47 -4.80
C GLN A 69 -4.46 0.00 -5.18
N PRO A 70 -3.83 0.85 -4.37
CA PRO A 70 -3.67 2.24 -4.74
C PRO A 70 -2.56 2.40 -5.77
N THR A 71 -2.66 3.45 -6.57
CA THR A 71 -1.50 3.94 -7.31
C THR A 71 -0.62 4.69 -6.31
N ILE A 72 0.58 5.05 -6.73
CA ILE A 72 1.46 5.86 -5.89
C ILE A 72 0.78 7.19 -5.54
N THR A 73 0.11 7.80 -6.52
CA THR A 73 -0.62 9.04 -6.27
C THR A 73 -1.69 8.84 -5.19
N THR A 74 -2.46 7.78 -5.30
CA THR A 74 -3.50 7.51 -4.32
C THR A 74 -2.90 7.24 -2.94
N LEU A 75 -1.78 6.52 -2.89
CA LEU A 75 -1.10 6.27 -1.63
C LEU A 75 -0.71 7.58 -0.95
N MET A 76 -0.16 8.51 -1.71
CA MET A 76 0.21 9.82 -1.17
C MET A 76 -1.00 10.58 -0.64
N LYS A 77 -2.10 10.53 -1.38
CA LYS A 77 -3.33 11.20 -0.97
C LYS A 77 -3.88 10.61 0.32
N LEU A 78 -3.88 9.29 0.42
CA LEU A 78 -4.39 8.63 1.62
C LEU A 78 -3.53 8.95 2.84
N ALA A 79 -2.22 8.92 2.67
CA ALA A 79 -1.31 9.25 3.76
C ALA A 79 -1.52 10.69 4.23
N GLY A 80 -1.67 11.60 3.27
CA GLY A 80 -1.94 13.00 3.61
C GLY A 80 -3.24 13.17 4.39
N ALA A 81 -4.27 12.45 3.98
CA ALA A 81 -5.56 12.50 4.66
C ALA A 81 -5.47 11.93 6.07
N LEU A 82 -4.64 10.92 6.25
CA LEU A 82 -4.44 10.31 7.57
C LEU A 82 -3.46 11.08 8.44
N GLY A 83 -2.78 12.08 7.87
CA GLY A 83 -1.82 12.88 8.63
C GLY A 83 -0.53 12.13 8.93
N ILE A 84 -0.16 11.17 8.11
CA ILE A 84 1.06 10.39 8.30
C ILE A 84 1.87 10.45 7.01
N GLN A 85 3.13 10.04 7.12
CA GLN A 85 3.97 9.97 5.95
C GLN A 85 3.63 8.71 5.14
N PRO A 86 3.68 8.79 3.81
CA PRO A 86 3.42 7.60 2.99
C PRO A 86 4.33 6.43 3.34
N SER A 87 5.57 6.72 3.72
CA SER A 87 6.51 5.66 4.12
C SER A 87 6.01 4.90 5.34
N THR A 88 5.24 5.53 6.21
CA THR A 88 4.70 4.85 7.38
C THR A 88 3.78 3.69 6.96
N LEU A 89 2.95 3.92 5.94
CA LEU A 89 2.08 2.87 5.43
C LEU A 89 2.90 1.70 4.89
N VAL A 90 3.93 2.02 4.12
CA VAL A 90 4.77 0.97 3.50
C VAL A 90 5.55 0.21 4.56
N ILE A 91 6.08 0.91 5.55
CA ILE A 91 6.83 0.26 6.63
C ILE A 91 5.95 -0.72 7.40
N ARG A 92 4.72 -0.33 7.69
CA ARG A 92 3.80 -1.23 8.38
C ARG A 92 3.45 -2.44 7.54
N MET A 93 3.32 -2.25 6.23
CA MET A 93 3.12 -3.37 5.32
C MET A 93 4.30 -4.31 5.34
N GLU A 94 5.51 -3.78 5.33
CA GLU A 94 6.70 -4.61 5.37
C GLU A 94 6.72 -5.50 6.61
N LYS A 95 6.33 -4.95 7.75
CA LYS A 95 6.31 -5.72 8.98
C LYS A 95 5.33 -6.89 8.92
N LEU A 96 4.20 -6.67 8.27
CA LEU A 96 3.18 -7.71 8.15
C LEU A 96 3.52 -8.73 7.08
N LEU A 97 4.33 -8.35 6.11
CA LEU A 97 4.70 -9.24 5.01
C LEU A 97 5.90 -10.14 5.33
N ARG A 98 6.58 -9.88 6.42
CA ARG A 98 7.74 -10.68 6.81
C ARG A 98 7.36 -12.04 7.33
#